data_7f005ca3377bc7a67d20987fddf0629a
#
_entry.id   7f005ca3377bc7a67d20987fddf0629a
#
_cell.length_a   1.000
_cell.length_b   1.000
_cell.length_c   1.000
_cell.angle_alpha   90.00
_cell.angle_beta   90.00
_cell.angle_gamma   90.00
#
_symmetry.space_group_name_H-M   'P 1'
#
loop_
_entity.id
_entity.type
_entity.pdbx_description
1 polymer ?
#
loop_
_entity_poly.entity_id
_entity_poly.type
_entity_poly.pdbx_seq_one_letter_code
_entity_poly.pdbx_strand_id
1 'polypeptide(L)'
;MNDLQASQCPSHFALDDDALHGGGRALTAHVEGCARCHARLAERAAIAADFKDTIAAPLWTRVAARGAEYRRERRRNVFVRLPALVAALGALAVLVVRVARPDEYVATKGRPELVEVMCRRGGVISTLWPAGHVEPGDELRFRPRPVRADARYIQIGSVDGTGRYTPFYPSAPGAPSVALPANGRALDGAIRIDDAPGPERLFFVLSATPLSETAVRRVAEAGAPQRTTVDRIDGVPVTTDWIALDKRAGGTP
;
A
#
# COMPACT_ATOMS: atom_id res chain seq x y z
N MET A 1 -18.43 -21.81 27.30
CA MET A 1 -18.24 -20.44 27.81
C MET A 1 -16.77 -20.37 28.17
N ASN A 2 -15.94 -19.85 27.26
CA ASN A 2 -14.50 -19.74 27.48
C ASN A 2 -14.25 -18.35 28.06
N ASP A 3 -13.84 -18.34 29.32
CA ASP A 3 -13.25 -17.20 30.02
C ASP A 3 -11.95 -16.81 29.27
N LEU A 4 -12.07 -15.99 28.25
CA LEU A 4 -10.91 -15.27 27.71
C LEU A 4 -10.47 -14.28 28.80
N GLN A 5 -9.37 -14.66 29.44
CA GLN A 5 -8.69 -13.98 30.52
C GLN A 5 -8.73 -12.44 30.35
N ALA A 6 -9.29 -11.78 31.31
CA ALA A 6 -9.45 -10.33 31.44
C ALA A 6 -8.13 -9.54 31.50
N SER A 7 -6.99 -10.13 31.11
CA SER A 7 -5.66 -9.56 31.32
C SER A 7 -4.92 -9.06 30.08
N GLN A 8 -5.44 -9.26 28.86
CA GLN A 8 -4.75 -8.77 27.67
C GLN A 8 -5.66 -7.90 26.80
N CYS A 9 -5.48 -6.59 26.92
CA CYS A 9 -6.10 -5.67 25.97
C CYS A 9 -5.60 -5.98 24.55
N PRO A 10 -6.46 -5.83 23.54
CA PRO A 10 -6.06 -5.94 22.13
C PRO A 10 -4.88 -5.04 21.81
N SER A 11 -4.08 -5.43 20.84
CA SER A 11 -2.98 -4.59 20.38
C SER A 11 -3.49 -3.23 19.88
N HIS A 12 -2.64 -2.21 19.95
CA HIS A 12 -2.98 -0.88 19.44
C HIS A 12 -3.45 -0.95 17.96
N PHE A 13 -2.81 -1.77 17.14
CA PHE A 13 -3.22 -1.99 15.76
C PHE A 13 -4.62 -2.59 15.63
N ALA A 14 -4.97 -3.54 16.49
CA ALA A 14 -6.30 -4.14 16.43
C ALA A 14 -7.40 -3.13 16.76
N LEU A 15 -7.18 -2.25 17.77
CA LEU A 15 -8.10 -1.16 18.11
C LEU A 15 -8.18 -0.11 16.99
N ASP A 16 -7.07 0.19 16.34
CA ASP A 16 -7.01 1.17 15.27
C ASP A 16 -7.69 0.67 13.98
N ASP A 17 -7.47 -0.60 13.65
CA ASP A 17 -8.12 -1.26 12.52
C ASP A 17 -9.64 -1.34 12.71
N ASP A 18 -10.08 -1.62 13.94
CA ASP A 18 -11.48 -1.63 14.31
C ASP A 18 -12.15 -0.26 14.14
N ALA A 19 -11.49 0.78 14.61
CA ALA A 19 -11.99 2.16 14.49
C ALA A 19 -12.11 2.63 13.03
N LEU A 20 -11.26 2.12 12.14
CA LEU A 20 -11.23 2.52 10.72
C LEU A 20 -12.15 1.68 9.84
N HIS A 21 -12.39 0.42 10.19
CA HIS A 21 -13.00 -0.56 9.28
C HIS A 21 -14.18 -1.34 9.87
N GLY A 22 -14.54 -1.06 11.11
CA GLY A 22 -15.58 -1.79 11.82
C GLY A 22 -15.12 -3.19 12.23
N GLY A 23 -14.85 -3.40 13.50
CA GLY A 23 -14.31 -4.62 14.04
C GLY A 23 -15.29 -5.77 14.19
N GLY A 24 -14.74 -6.92 14.49
CA GLY A 24 -15.53 -8.10 14.80
C GLY A 24 -16.23 -7.97 16.16
N ARG A 25 -17.39 -8.64 16.33
CA ARG A 25 -18.19 -8.63 17.57
C ARG A 25 -17.40 -8.84 18.87
N ALA A 26 -16.34 -9.65 18.82
CA ALA A 26 -15.51 -9.95 19.98
C ALA A 26 -14.71 -8.72 20.47
N LEU A 27 -14.23 -7.89 19.55
CA LEU A 27 -13.49 -6.69 19.89
C LEU A 27 -14.42 -5.60 20.41
N THR A 28 -15.59 -5.43 19.80
CA THR A 28 -16.63 -4.51 20.29
C THR A 28 -17.04 -4.86 21.71
N ALA A 29 -17.34 -6.12 22.00
CA ALA A 29 -17.71 -6.57 23.33
C ALA A 29 -16.59 -6.34 24.37
N HIS A 30 -15.30 -6.53 23.98
CA HIS A 30 -14.18 -6.22 24.85
C HIS A 30 -14.07 -4.72 25.13
N VAL A 31 -14.22 -3.88 24.12
CA VAL A 31 -14.15 -2.41 24.26
C VAL A 31 -15.26 -1.90 25.19
N GLU A 32 -16.48 -2.42 25.06
CA GLU A 32 -17.61 -2.07 25.93
C GLU A 32 -17.37 -2.45 27.39
N GLY A 33 -16.66 -3.56 27.64
CA GLY A 33 -16.34 -4.04 28.98
C GLY A 33 -15.02 -3.52 29.58
N CYS A 34 -14.16 -2.88 28.77
CA CYS A 34 -12.82 -2.47 29.20
C CYS A 34 -12.65 -0.94 29.22
N ALA A 35 -12.65 -0.35 30.38
CA ALA A 35 -12.51 1.10 30.58
C ALA A 35 -11.24 1.68 29.91
N ARG A 36 -10.13 0.93 29.90
CA ARG A 36 -8.87 1.35 29.29
C ARG A 36 -8.98 1.42 27.76
N CYS A 37 -9.59 0.43 27.12
CA CYS A 37 -9.79 0.42 25.67
C CYS A 37 -10.82 1.47 25.25
N HIS A 38 -11.89 1.63 26.02
CA HIS A 38 -12.89 2.67 25.80
C HIS A 38 -12.30 4.08 25.89
N ALA A 39 -11.52 4.39 26.95
CA ALA A 39 -10.86 5.68 27.11
C ALA A 39 -9.91 5.98 25.93
N ARG A 40 -9.20 4.98 25.46
CA ARG A 40 -8.27 5.15 24.32
C ARG A 40 -9.00 5.41 22.98
N LEU A 41 -10.12 4.76 22.73
CA LEU A 41 -10.93 5.06 21.54
C LEU A 41 -11.54 6.46 21.62
N ALA A 42 -11.97 6.89 22.83
CA ALA A 42 -12.46 8.25 23.04
C ALA A 42 -11.37 9.31 22.80
N GLU A 43 -10.15 9.08 23.28
CA GLU A 43 -8.98 9.95 23.00
C GLU A 43 -8.72 10.05 21.50
N ARG A 44 -8.74 8.93 20.78
CA ARG A 44 -8.56 8.94 19.33
C ARG A 44 -9.68 9.63 18.57
N ALA A 45 -10.91 9.43 18.98
CA ALA A 45 -12.03 10.15 18.42
C ALA A 45 -11.90 11.67 18.60
N ALA A 46 -11.41 12.11 19.76
CA ALA A 46 -11.13 13.52 20.04
C ALA A 46 -10.00 14.06 19.13
N ILE A 47 -8.90 13.32 18.96
CA ILE A 47 -7.80 13.68 18.05
C ILE A 47 -8.30 13.75 16.59
N ALA A 48 -9.11 12.80 16.16
CA ALA A 48 -9.67 12.79 14.82
C ALA A 48 -10.62 13.96 14.56
N ALA A 49 -11.41 14.34 15.54
CA ALA A 49 -12.29 15.51 15.48
C ALA A 49 -11.46 16.80 15.40
N ASP A 50 -10.48 16.96 16.27
CA ASP A 50 -9.57 18.12 16.25
C ASP A 50 -8.83 18.24 14.91
N PHE A 51 -8.28 17.14 14.39
CA PHE A 51 -7.65 17.11 13.07
C PHE A 51 -8.62 17.52 11.94
N LYS A 52 -9.84 17.01 11.99
CA LYS A 52 -10.87 17.34 10.98
C LYS A 52 -11.17 18.84 10.96
N ASP A 53 -11.32 19.43 12.11
CA ASP A 53 -11.74 20.84 12.25
C ASP A 53 -10.55 21.80 12.04
N THR A 54 -9.39 21.46 12.64
CA THR A 54 -8.21 22.35 12.64
C THR A 54 -7.37 22.27 11.38
N ILE A 55 -7.27 21.09 10.77
CA ILE A 55 -6.37 20.85 9.64
C ILE A 55 -7.13 20.50 8.37
N ALA A 56 -8.00 19.48 8.42
CA ALA A 56 -8.62 18.96 7.21
C ALA A 56 -9.59 19.95 6.58
N ALA A 57 -10.49 20.58 7.35
CA ALA A 57 -11.47 21.52 6.82
C ALA A 57 -10.83 22.78 6.18
N PRO A 58 -9.86 23.48 6.83
CA PRO A 58 -9.14 24.57 6.20
C PRO A 58 -8.32 24.15 4.97
N LEU A 59 -7.71 22.96 5.00
CA LEU A 59 -6.95 22.44 3.87
C LEU A 59 -7.85 22.17 2.66
N TRP A 60 -8.99 21.52 2.86
CA TRP A 60 -9.97 21.27 1.80
C TRP A 60 -10.51 22.55 1.18
N THR A 61 -10.76 23.57 1.99
CA THR A 61 -11.20 24.88 1.50
C THR A 61 -10.14 25.51 0.58
N ARG A 62 -8.86 25.45 0.96
CA ARG A 62 -7.74 25.96 0.14
C ARG A 62 -7.56 25.15 -1.16
N VAL A 63 -7.66 23.81 -1.08
CA VAL A 63 -7.56 22.93 -2.25
C VAL A 63 -8.71 23.19 -3.22
N ALA A 64 -9.95 23.34 -2.72
CA ALA A 64 -11.11 23.64 -3.53
C ALA A 64 -11.00 25.01 -4.23
N ALA A 65 -10.52 26.04 -3.51
CA ALA A 65 -10.29 27.39 -4.04
C ALA A 65 -9.24 27.35 -5.17
N ARG A 66 -8.08 26.73 -4.94
CA ARG A 66 -7.04 26.57 -5.99
C ARG A 66 -7.54 25.78 -7.19
N GLY A 67 -8.31 24.72 -6.96
CA GLY A 67 -8.91 23.94 -8.04
C GLY A 67 -9.91 24.75 -8.88
N ALA A 68 -10.64 25.69 -8.28
CA ALA A 68 -11.53 26.60 -8.98
C ALA A 68 -10.77 27.64 -9.83
N GLU A 69 -9.69 28.22 -9.28
CA GLU A 69 -8.80 29.14 -10.00
C GLU A 69 -8.13 28.45 -11.20
N TYR A 70 -7.56 27.26 -11.00
CA TYR A 70 -6.95 26.47 -12.07
C TYR A 70 -7.95 26.16 -13.20
N ARG A 71 -9.20 25.79 -12.87
CA ARG A 71 -10.24 25.55 -13.89
C ARG A 71 -10.60 26.82 -14.66
N ARG A 72 -10.65 27.97 -13.99
CA ARG A 72 -10.92 29.28 -14.66
C ARG A 72 -9.79 29.66 -15.60
N GLU A 73 -8.55 29.50 -15.15
CA GLU A 73 -7.35 29.82 -15.92
C GLU A 73 -7.19 28.88 -17.13
N ARG A 74 -7.44 27.59 -16.95
CA ARG A 74 -7.46 26.61 -18.04
C ARG A 74 -8.52 26.92 -19.09
N ARG A 75 -9.72 27.27 -18.66
CA ARG A 75 -10.80 27.69 -19.61
C ARG A 75 -10.38 28.93 -20.40
N ARG A 76 -9.85 29.96 -19.75
CA ARG A 76 -9.40 31.17 -20.42
C ARG A 76 -8.28 30.88 -21.42
N ASN A 77 -7.31 30.04 -21.05
CA ASN A 77 -6.19 29.68 -21.93
C ASN A 77 -6.62 28.82 -23.13
N VAL A 78 -7.61 27.94 -22.94
CA VAL A 78 -8.14 27.10 -24.02
C VAL A 78 -8.88 27.98 -25.05
N PHE A 79 -9.71 28.93 -24.62
CA PHE A 79 -10.49 29.79 -25.54
C PHE A 79 -9.65 30.80 -26.30
N VAL A 80 -8.52 31.26 -25.72
CA VAL A 80 -7.65 32.26 -26.38
C VAL A 80 -6.64 31.60 -27.32
N ARG A 81 -6.27 30.33 -27.13
CA ARG A 81 -5.21 29.65 -27.92
C ARG A 81 -5.72 28.67 -28.97
N LEU A 82 -7.01 28.36 -28.99
CA LEU A 82 -7.55 27.38 -29.94
C LEU A 82 -7.39 27.77 -31.44
N PRO A 83 -7.61 29.04 -31.88
CA PRO A 83 -7.50 29.34 -33.30
C PRO A 83 -6.06 29.30 -33.84
N ALA A 84 -5.06 29.58 -33.00
CA ALA A 84 -3.65 29.50 -33.41
C ALA A 84 -3.10 28.06 -33.49
N LEU A 85 -3.63 27.13 -32.66
CA LEU A 85 -3.18 25.74 -32.60
C LEU A 85 -3.76 24.90 -33.75
N VAL A 86 -4.95 25.20 -34.25
CA VAL A 86 -5.54 24.46 -35.37
C VAL A 86 -4.77 24.72 -36.67
N ALA A 87 -4.25 25.93 -36.89
CA ALA A 87 -3.41 26.23 -38.05
C ALA A 87 -2.01 25.61 -38.01
N ALA A 88 -1.42 25.46 -36.79
CA ALA A 88 -0.10 24.84 -36.60
C ALA A 88 -0.13 23.31 -36.64
N LEU A 89 -1.20 22.69 -36.21
CA LEU A 89 -1.37 21.22 -36.19
C LEU A 89 -1.60 20.63 -37.58
N GLY A 90 -2.20 21.38 -38.52
CA GLY A 90 -2.35 20.97 -39.90
C GLY A 90 -0.99 20.82 -40.63
N ALA A 91 -0.01 21.64 -40.32
CA ALA A 91 1.33 21.60 -40.93
C ALA A 91 2.24 20.53 -40.26
N LEU A 92 2.05 20.28 -38.97
CA LEU A 92 2.86 19.32 -38.23
C LEU A 92 2.42 17.86 -38.43
N ALA A 93 1.14 17.62 -38.68
CA ALA A 93 0.60 16.27 -38.90
C ALA A 93 1.22 15.55 -40.10
N VAL A 94 1.67 16.30 -41.14
CA VAL A 94 2.29 15.72 -42.32
C VAL A 94 3.76 15.35 -42.09
N LEU A 95 4.43 15.97 -41.13
CA LEU A 95 5.86 15.71 -40.85
C LEU A 95 6.08 14.59 -39.83
N VAL A 96 5.12 14.34 -38.93
CA VAL A 96 5.25 13.38 -37.82
C VAL A 96 4.93 11.94 -38.22
N VAL A 97 4.23 11.71 -39.30
CA VAL A 97 3.87 10.34 -39.77
C VAL A 97 5.09 9.52 -40.24
N ARG A 98 6.25 10.12 -40.39
CA ARG A 98 7.44 9.40 -40.89
C ARG A 98 8.54 9.06 -39.88
N VAL A 99 8.51 9.54 -38.63
CA VAL A 99 9.67 9.44 -37.74
C VAL A 99 9.38 8.98 -36.30
N ALA A 100 8.17 8.87 -35.88
CA ALA A 100 7.92 8.39 -34.52
C ALA A 100 7.03 7.15 -34.57
N ARG A 101 7.62 5.99 -34.31
CA ARG A 101 6.90 4.97 -33.57
C ARG A 101 6.60 5.64 -32.22
N PRO A 102 5.34 5.82 -31.82
CA PRO A 102 5.07 6.24 -30.48
C PRO A 102 5.55 5.11 -29.58
N ASP A 103 6.61 5.34 -28.81
CA ASP A 103 6.72 4.64 -27.54
C ASP A 103 5.39 4.92 -26.84
N GLU A 104 4.60 3.88 -26.74
CA GLU A 104 3.29 3.92 -26.15
C GLU A 104 3.49 4.32 -24.68
N TYR A 105 3.52 5.64 -24.43
CA TYR A 105 3.47 6.18 -23.08
C TYR A 105 2.08 5.89 -22.56
N VAL A 106 1.89 4.66 -22.12
CA VAL A 106 0.79 4.28 -21.25
C VAL A 106 1.04 4.99 -19.94
N ALA A 107 0.51 6.21 -19.82
CA ALA A 107 0.30 6.82 -18.51
C ALA A 107 -0.62 5.88 -17.75
N THR A 108 -0.06 4.96 -17.01
CA THR A 108 -0.76 4.14 -16.05
C THR A 108 -1.30 5.08 -14.98
N LYS A 109 -2.53 5.56 -15.16
CA LYS A 109 -3.29 6.16 -14.06
C LYS A 109 -3.29 5.12 -12.95
N GLY A 110 -2.45 5.34 -11.93
CA GLY A 110 -2.32 4.56 -10.73
C GLY A 110 -2.58 3.06 -10.92
N ARG A 111 -1.53 2.27 -11.05
CA ARG A 111 -1.68 0.81 -10.99
C ARG A 111 -2.42 0.52 -9.69
N PRO A 112 -3.52 -0.24 -9.70
CA PRO A 112 -4.23 -0.52 -8.48
C PRO A 112 -3.27 -1.22 -7.51
N GLU A 113 -3.13 -0.65 -6.34
CA GLU A 113 -2.32 -1.18 -5.24
C GLU A 113 -2.84 -2.58 -4.86
N LEU A 114 -2.00 -3.61 -4.99
CA LEU A 114 -2.39 -4.99 -4.64
C LEU A 114 -2.44 -5.20 -3.13
N VAL A 115 -1.58 -4.49 -2.40
CA VAL A 115 -1.45 -4.60 -0.95
C VAL A 115 -1.17 -3.22 -0.39
N GLU A 116 -2.04 -2.76 0.47
CA GLU A 116 -1.78 -1.58 1.29
C GLU A 116 -0.75 -1.94 2.36
N VAL A 117 0.34 -1.20 2.42
CA VAL A 117 1.38 -1.37 3.43
C VAL A 117 1.28 -0.25 4.44
N MET A 118 0.96 -0.60 5.68
CA MET A 118 0.90 0.32 6.81
C MET A 118 2.20 0.19 7.60
N CYS A 119 2.82 1.32 7.89
CA CYS A 119 4.02 1.41 8.73
C CYS A 119 3.67 2.09 10.05
N ARG A 120 4.05 1.47 11.15
CA ARG A 120 3.96 2.06 12.48
C ARG A 120 5.34 2.43 12.99
N ARG A 121 5.52 3.73 13.32
CA ARG A 121 6.73 4.29 13.91
C ARG A 121 6.34 5.14 15.12
N GLY A 122 6.88 4.85 16.29
CA GLY A 122 6.64 5.67 17.49
C GLY A 122 5.16 5.87 17.83
N GLY A 123 4.28 4.91 17.47
CA GLY A 123 2.84 5.01 17.67
C GLY A 123 2.07 5.71 16.54
N VAL A 124 2.75 6.31 15.57
CA VAL A 124 2.13 6.91 14.38
C VAL A 124 2.03 5.86 13.28
N ILE A 125 0.87 5.80 12.60
CA ILE A 125 0.64 4.93 11.46
C ILE A 125 0.62 5.76 10.19
N SER A 126 1.37 5.32 9.17
CA SER A 126 1.38 5.89 7.83
C SER A 126 1.25 4.79 6.78
N THR A 127 0.76 5.13 5.60
CA THR A 127 0.73 4.21 4.45
C THR A 127 1.95 4.43 3.58
N LEU A 128 2.60 3.34 3.19
CA LEU A 128 3.76 3.33 2.29
C LEU A 128 3.30 2.99 0.88
N TRP A 129 3.36 3.95 -0.05
CA TRP A 129 3.07 3.74 -1.47
C TRP A 129 3.52 4.92 -2.33
N PRO A 130 4.09 4.71 -3.52
CA PRO A 130 4.66 3.49 -4.13
C PRO A 130 6.05 3.15 -3.60
N ALA A 131 6.56 3.93 -2.68
CA ALA A 131 7.82 3.74 -1.98
C ALA A 131 7.71 4.37 -0.59
N GLY A 132 8.53 3.92 0.35
CA GLY A 132 8.49 4.46 1.70
C GLY A 132 9.85 4.47 2.37
N HIS A 133 10.03 5.44 3.27
CA HIS A 133 11.15 5.43 4.19
C HIS A 133 10.81 4.61 5.42
N VAL A 134 11.68 3.69 5.76
CA VAL A 134 11.57 2.87 6.96
C VAL A 134 12.86 2.95 7.77
N GLU A 135 12.73 2.74 9.07
CA GLU A 135 13.83 2.74 10.02
C GLU A 135 13.82 1.41 10.80
N PRO A 136 14.98 0.99 11.32
CA PRO A 136 15.03 -0.18 12.20
C PRO A 136 14.03 -0.06 13.35
N GLY A 137 13.27 -1.13 13.58
CA GLY A 137 12.22 -1.15 14.61
C GLY A 137 10.84 -0.73 14.15
N ASP A 138 10.68 -0.16 12.95
CA ASP A 138 9.37 0.07 12.35
C ASP A 138 8.62 -1.25 12.17
N GLU A 139 7.30 -1.20 12.32
CA GLU A 139 6.45 -2.36 12.13
C GLU A 139 5.59 -2.18 10.88
N LEU A 140 5.69 -3.13 9.96
CA LEU A 140 4.89 -3.17 8.74
C LEU A 140 3.71 -4.13 8.91
N ARG A 141 2.55 -3.70 8.47
CA ARG A 141 1.35 -4.53 8.36
C ARG A 141 0.76 -4.42 6.96
N PHE A 142 0.19 -5.51 6.48
CA PHE A 142 -0.26 -5.66 5.11
C PHE A 142 -1.76 -5.85 5.04
N ARG A 143 -2.43 -5.10 4.18
CA ARG A 143 -3.85 -5.29 3.86
C ARG A 143 -3.98 -5.59 2.38
N PRO A 144 -4.32 -6.81 1.99
CA PRO A 144 -4.54 -7.17 0.60
C PRO A 144 -5.73 -6.40 0.01
N ARG A 145 -5.54 -5.91 -1.20
CA ARG A 145 -6.58 -5.30 -2.02
C ARG A 145 -6.66 -6.04 -3.35
N PRO A 146 -7.28 -7.23 -3.40
CA PRO A 146 -7.28 -8.05 -4.60
C PRO A 146 -8.01 -7.33 -5.73
N VAL A 147 -7.29 -7.10 -6.82
CA VAL A 147 -7.82 -6.49 -8.06
C VAL A 147 -8.50 -7.51 -8.98
N ARG A 148 -8.31 -8.81 -8.69
CA ARG A 148 -8.91 -9.91 -9.42
C ARG A 148 -9.89 -10.65 -8.53
N ALA A 149 -11.09 -10.92 -9.07
CA ALA A 149 -12.13 -11.64 -8.33
C ALA A 149 -11.78 -13.11 -8.03
N ASP A 150 -10.84 -13.71 -8.79
CA ASP A 150 -10.38 -15.08 -8.63
C ASP A 150 -9.17 -15.22 -7.69
N ALA A 151 -8.56 -14.14 -7.23
CA ALA A 151 -7.47 -14.20 -6.26
C ALA A 151 -7.96 -14.81 -4.93
N ARG A 152 -7.29 -15.84 -4.47
CA ARG A 152 -7.62 -16.58 -3.23
C ARG A 152 -6.43 -16.71 -2.29
N TYR A 153 -5.23 -16.58 -2.80
CA TYR A 153 -3.98 -16.80 -2.05
C TYR A 153 -3.06 -15.60 -2.19
N ILE A 154 -2.24 -15.40 -1.16
CA ILE A 154 -1.23 -14.35 -1.11
C ILE A 154 0.09 -14.89 -0.60
N GLN A 155 1.17 -14.35 -1.13
CA GLN A 155 2.52 -14.46 -0.57
C GLN A 155 3.19 -13.10 -0.62
N ILE A 156 3.89 -12.74 0.44
CA ILE A 156 4.67 -11.50 0.57
C ILE A 156 6.07 -11.87 1.03
N GLY A 157 7.04 -11.28 0.40
CA GLY A 157 8.43 -11.35 0.85
C GLY A 157 9.19 -10.11 0.47
N SER A 158 10.44 -10.05 0.87
CA SER A 158 11.34 -8.99 0.44
C SER A 158 12.56 -9.57 -0.26
N VAL A 159 13.16 -8.75 -1.11
CA VAL A 159 14.48 -8.99 -1.68
C VAL A 159 15.38 -7.85 -1.23
N ASP A 160 16.45 -8.19 -0.52
CA ASP A 160 17.42 -7.24 -0.01
C ASP A 160 18.39 -6.74 -1.10
N GLY A 161 19.30 -5.84 -0.74
CA GLY A 161 20.31 -5.28 -1.63
C GLY A 161 21.31 -6.31 -2.18
N THR A 162 21.41 -7.50 -1.57
CA THR A 162 22.24 -8.63 -2.04
C THR A 162 21.50 -9.54 -3.01
N GLY A 163 20.20 -9.32 -3.23
CA GLY A 163 19.36 -10.13 -4.08
C GLY A 163 18.75 -11.35 -3.38
N ARG A 164 18.85 -11.46 -2.06
CA ARG A 164 18.34 -12.58 -1.28
C ARG A 164 16.86 -12.35 -0.91
N TYR A 165 16.04 -13.34 -1.19
CA TYR A 165 14.63 -13.35 -0.82
C TYR A 165 14.42 -13.81 0.64
N THR A 166 13.58 -13.06 1.36
CA THR A 166 13.10 -13.40 2.72
C THR A 166 11.57 -13.42 2.71
N PRO A 167 10.91 -14.57 3.07
CA PRO A 167 9.46 -14.62 3.16
C PRO A 167 8.97 -13.84 4.38
N PHE A 168 7.96 -12.99 4.18
CA PHE A 168 7.31 -12.23 5.24
C PHE A 168 5.95 -12.81 5.58
N TYR A 169 5.20 -13.22 4.56
CA TYR A 169 3.89 -13.81 4.78
C TYR A 169 3.58 -14.88 3.71
N PRO A 170 3.40 -16.13 4.08
CA PRO A 170 3.66 -16.68 5.41
C PRO A 170 5.13 -16.53 5.80
N SER A 171 5.41 -16.39 7.11
CA SER A 171 6.78 -16.22 7.62
C SER A 171 7.53 -17.52 7.80
N ALA A 172 6.85 -18.67 7.80
CA ALA A 172 7.48 -19.97 7.93
C ALA A 172 8.24 -20.32 6.63
N PRO A 173 9.57 -20.59 6.69
CA PRO A 173 10.33 -20.98 5.52
C PRO A 173 9.76 -22.24 4.86
N GLY A 174 9.67 -22.22 3.53
CA GLY A 174 9.12 -23.32 2.74
C GLY A 174 7.59 -23.40 2.71
N ALA A 175 6.88 -22.57 3.48
CA ALA A 175 5.43 -22.58 3.47
C ALA A 175 4.86 -22.08 2.13
N PRO A 176 3.81 -22.73 1.59
CA PRO A 176 3.12 -22.24 0.41
C PRO A 176 2.36 -20.95 0.71
N SER A 177 1.95 -20.24 -0.35
CA SER A 177 1.07 -19.08 -0.22
C SER A 177 -0.20 -19.44 0.58
N VAL A 178 -0.71 -18.48 1.35
CA VAL A 178 -1.83 -18.68 2.27
C VAL A 178 -3.10 -18.03 1.74
N ALA A 179 -4.24 -18.49 2.21
CA ALA A 179 -5.54 -17.95 1.82
C ALA A 179 -5.65 -16.46 2.18
N LEU A 180 -6.20 -15.67 1.27
CA LEU A 180 -6.55 -14.27 1.54
C LEU A 180 -7.58 -14.18 2.67
N PRO A 181 -7.42 -13.23 3.59
CA PRO A 181 -8.42 -13.00 4.61
C PRO A 181 -9.74 -12.54 3.98
N ALA A 182 -10.84 -13.01 4.55
CA ALA A 182 -12.16 -12.55 4.14
C ALA A 182 -12.32 -11.03 4.39
N ASN A 183 -13.12 -10.37 3.55
CA ASN A 183 -13.54 -8.98 3.74
C ASN A 183 -12.41 -7.92 3.70
N GLY A 184 -11.29 -8.20 3.03
CA GLY A 184 -10.21 -7.23 2.88
C GLY A 184 -9.55 -6.81 4.20
N ARG A 185 -9.59 -7.65 5.22
CA ARG A 185 -8.90 -7.42 6.50
C ARG A 185 -7.38 -7.44 6.31
N ALA A 186 -6.68 -6.74 7.19
CA ALA A 186 -5.24 -6.85 7.27
C ALA A 186 -4.81 -8.28 7.63
N LEU A 187 -3.66 -8.69 7.13
CA LEU A 187 -3.04 -9.96 7.49
C LEU A 187 -2.68 -9.97 8.98
N ASP A 188 -2.73 -11.14 9.59
CA ASP A 188 -2.36 -11.28 10.99
C ASP A 188 -0.86 -11.08 11.20
N GLY A 189 -0.52 -10.43 12.31
CA GLY A 189 0.86 -10.12 12.65
C GLY A 189 1.38 -8.82 12.01
N ALA A 190 2.63 -8.51 12.33
CA ALA A 190 3.38 -7.39 11.79
C ALA A 190 4.84 -7.83 11.58
N ILE A 191 5.50 -7.29 10.58
CA ILE A 191 6.92 -7.49 10.33
C ILE A 191 7.68 -6.32 10.93
N ARG A 192 8.67 -6.59 11.74
CA ARG A 192 9.58 -5.57 12.25
C ARG A 192 10.77 -5.42 11.32
N ILE A 193 11.03 -4.19 10.89
CA ILE A 193 12.20 -3.87 10.08
C ILE A 193 13.46 -4.05 10.92
N ASP A 194 14.41 -4.79 10.39
CA ASP A 194 15.73 -5.02 10.97
C ASP A 194 16.69 -3.86 10.68
N ASP A 195 17.87 -3.91 11.26
CA ASP A 195 18.97 -2.94 11.09
C ASP A 195 19.91 -3.28 9.92
N ALA A 196 19.61 -4.34 9.15
CA ALA A 196 20.41 -4.71 7.99
C ALA A 196 20.43 -3.55 6.98
N PRO A 197 21.62 -3.04 6.60
CA PRO A 197 21.72 -1.89 5.71
C PRO A 197 21.33 -2.24 4.28
N GLY A 198 20.88 -1.23 3.55
CA GLY A 198 20.65 -1.30 2.10
C GLY A 198 19.19 -1.26 1.68
N PRO A 199 18.97 -1.12 0.38
CA PRO A 199 17.62 -1.07 -0.17
C PRO A 199 16.94 -2.42 -0.03
N GLU A 200 15.67 -2.39 0.30
CA GLU A 200 14.82 -3.57 0.36
C GLU A 200 13.62 -3.39 -0.55
N ARG A 201 13.19 -4.46 -1.19
CA ARG A 201 12.08 -4.45 -2.14
C ARG A 201 11.04 -5.48 -1.71
N LEU A 202 9.88 -5.01 -1.30
CA LEU A 202 8.74 -5.89 -1.03
C LEU A 202 8.19 -6.44 -2.35
N PHE A 203 7.96 -7.73 -2.40
CA PHE A 203 7.33 -8.43 -3.51
C PHE A 203 6.00 -9.04 -3.07
N PHE A 204 4.95 -8.74 -3.81
CA PHE A 204 3.59 -9.20 -3.55
C PHE A 204 3.13 -10.11 -4.67
N VAL A 205 2.53 -11.25 -4.30
CA VAL A 205 1.97 -12.21 -5.25
C VAL A 205 0.56 -12.59 -4.81
N LEU A 206 -0.40 -12.41 -5.70
CA LEU A 206 -1.77 -12.89 -5.57
C LEU A 206 -2.04 -13.96 -6.61
N SER A 207 -2.69 -15.07 -6.23
CA SER A 207 -2.98 -16.21 -7.11
C SER A 207 -4.35 -16.83 -6.82
N ALA A 208 -4.87 -17.58 -7.80
CA ALA A 208 -6.11 -18.36 -7.63
C ALA A 208 -5.84 -19.69 -6.89
N THR A 209 -4.63 -20.23 -6.99
CA THR A 209 -4.21 -21.50 -6.36
C THR A 209 -2.94 -21.29 -5.53
N PRO A 210 -2.67 -22.15 -4.53
CA PRO A 210 -1.46 -22.04 -3.73
C PRO A 210 -0.19 -22.15 -4.60
N LEU A 211 0.81 -21.31 -4.27
CA LEU A 211 2.14 -21.33 -4.87
C LEU A 211 3.17 -21.80 -3.84
N SER A 212 4.18 -22.54 -4.29
CA SER A 212 5.31 -22.87 -3.43
C SER A 212 6.21 -21.66 -3.18
N GLU A 213 6.78 -21.53 -1.99
CA GLU A 213 7.75 -20.48 -1.69
C GLU A 213 8.91 -20.48 -2.69
N THR A 214 9.43 -21.68 -3.05
CA THR A 214 10.55 -21.81 -3.99
C THR A 214 10.24 -21.19 -5.36
N ALA A 215 9.02 -21.37 -5.86
CA ALA A 215 8.60 -20.78 -7.13
C ALA A 215 8.55 -19.25 -7.04
N VAL A 216 7.97 -18.73 -5.96
CA VAL A 216 7.87 -17.28 -5.73
C VAL A 216 9.25 -16.67 -5.51
N ARG A 217 10.11 -17.29 -4.69
CA ARG A 217 11.49 -16.87 -4.43
C ARG A 217 12.28 -16.69 -5.74
N ARG A 218 12.28 -17.70 -6.59
CA ARG A 218 13.00 -17.67 -7.88
C ARG A 218 12.60 -16.48 -8.73
N VAL A 219 11.31 -16.21 -8.82
CA VAL A 219 10.78 -15.08 -9.61
C VAL A 219 11.12 -13.75 -8.94
N ALA A 220 10.99 -13.66 -7.61
CA ALA A 220 11.32 -12.46 -6.87
C ALA A 220 12.81 -12.10 -7.00
N GLU A 221 13.72 -13.05 -6.79
CA GLU A 221 15.16 -12.81 -6.91
C GLU A 221 15.57 -12.39 -8.32
N ALA A 222 15.03 -13.06 -9.36
CA ALA A 222 15.28 -12.70 -10.75
C ALA A 222 14.70 -11.32 -11.14
N GLY A 223 13.54 -10.96 -10.62
CA GLY A 223 12.82 -9.74 -10.97
C GLY A 223 13.24 -8.49 -10.16
N ALA A 224 13.88 -8.67 -9.01
CA ALA A 224 14.16 -7.60 -8.06
C ALA A 224 14.97 -6.41 -8.63
N PRO A 225 16.02 -6.60 -9.46
CA PRO A 225 16.81 -5.47 -9.93
C PRO A 225 15.98 -4.42 -10.70
N GLN A 226 15.07 -4.86 -11.56
CA GLN A 226 14.21 -4.01 -12.39
C GLN A 226 12.79 -3.89 -11.82
N ARG A 227 12.46 -4.55 -10.71
CA ARG A 227 11.10 -4.68 -10.18
C ARG A 227 10.12 -5.24 -11.23
N THR A 228 10.58 -6.24 -11.97
CA THR A 228 9.79 -6.85 -13.05
C THR A 228 8.59 -7.57 -12.49
N THR A 229 7.40 -7.21 -12.96
CA THR A 229 6.16 -7.94 -12.65
C THR A 229 5.97 -9.07 -13.64
N VAL A 230 5.37 -10.16 -13.15
CA VAL A 230 5.04 -11.32 -13.97
C VAL A 230 3.54 -11.61 -13.87
N ASP A 231 2.99 -12.23 -14.88
CA ASP A 231 1.59 -12.65 -14.95
C ASP A 231 1.41 -14.18 -14.73
N ARG A 232 2.53 -14.92 -14.66
CA ARG A 232 2.55 -16.36 -14.37
C ARG A 232 3.74 -16.77 -13.52
N ILE A 233 3.51 -17.73 -12.61
CA ILE A 233 4.54 -18.44 -11.84
C ILE A 233 4.25 -19.94 -11.95
N ASP A 234 5.20 -20.72 -12.51
CA ASP A 234 5.05 -22.16 -12.80
C ASP A 234 3.73 -22.51 -13.51
N GLY A 235 3.35 -21.69 -14.50
CA GLY A 235 2.12 -21.85 -15.27
C GLY A 235 0.84 -21.32 -14.58
N VAL A 236 0.88 -21.01 -13.29
CA VAL A 236 -0.25 -20.45 -12.54
C VAL A 236 -0.40 -18.96 -12.84
N PRO A 237 -1.58 -18.48 -13.26
CA PRO A 237 -1.83 -17.06 -13.41
C PRO A 237 -1.71 -16.33 -12.07
N VAL A 238 -0.96 -15.22 -12.05
CA VAL A 238 -0.72 -14.41 -10.86
C VAL A 238 -0.92 -12.92 -11.16
N THR A 239 -1.06 -12.14 -10.10
CA THR A 239 -0.87 -10.70 -10.13
C THR A 239 0.25 -10.36 -9.17
N THR A 240 1.27 -9.65 -9.65
CA THR A 240 2.46 -9.31 -8.86
C THR A 240 2.70 -7.82 -8.82
N ASP A 241 3.29 -7.34 -7.73
CA ASP A 241 3.69 -5.94 -7.56
C ASP A 241 4.90 -5.78 -6.65
N TRP A 242 5.49 -4.58 -6.65
CA TRP A 242 6.70 -4.24 -5.92
C TRP A 242 6.57 -2.90 -5.20
N ILE A 243 7.08 -2.84 -3.96
CA ILE A 243 7.31 -1.58 -3.24
C ILE A 243 8.79 -1.51 -2.87
N ALA A 244 9.42 -0.37 -3.18
CA ALA A 244 10.78 -0.10 -2.71
C ALA A 244 10.74 0.50 -1.30
N LEU A 245 11.50 -0.08 -0.39
CA LEU A 245 11.74 0.46 0.94
C LEU A 245 13.14 1.08 0.99
N ASP A 246 13.18 2.36 1.32
CA ASP A 246 14.42 3.07 1.60
C ASP A 246 14.69 2.98 3.12
N LYS A 247 15.59 2.06 3.49
CA LYS A 247 16.02 1.92 4.88
C LYS A 247 17.02 3.02 5.22
N ARG A 248 16.65 3.90 6.12
CA ARG A 248 17.58 4.85 6.70
C ARG A 248 18.23 4.23 7.93
N ALA A 249 19.54 4.40 8.06
CA ALA A 249 20.21 4.13 9.33
C ALA A 249 19.48 4.95 10.41
N GLY A 250 18.99 4.28 11.44
CA GLY A 250 18.33 4.97 12.54
C GLY A 250 19.26 6.05 13.07
N GLY A 251 18.84 7.31 12.94
CA GLY A 251 19.56 8.40 13.58
C GLY A 251 19.60 8.10 15.07
N THR A 252 20.79 7.93 15.62
CA THR A 252 20.96 7.91 17.08
C THR A 252 20.41 9.23 17.61
N PRO A 253 19.49 9.20 18.60
CA PRO A 253 18.93 10.41 19.19
C PRO A 253 20.01 11.26 19.84
#